data_56d84d02eb2bf7a96dc6fa7969cf2a1b
#
_entry.id   56d84d02eb2bf7a96dc6fa7969cf2a1b
#
_cell.length_a   1.000
_cell.length_b   1.000
_cell.length_c   1.000
_cell.angle_alpha   90.00
_cell.angle_beta   90.00
_cell.angle_gamma   90.00
#
_symmetry.space_group_name_H-M   'P 1'
#
loop_
_entity.id
_entity.type
_entity.pdbx_description
1 polymer ?
#
loop_
_entity_poly.entity_id
_entity_poly.type
_entity_poly.pdbx_seq_one_letter_code
_entity_poly.pdbx_strand_id
1 'polypeptide(L)'
;MIHPTAVIEASAKIGNNVKIGPFCYIGHGVELGDDCVLESHVAIKGPSTIGKGNHFFQFASIGEACQDKKYKGEPTELLIGDYNVFREGCSVHRGTVQDKGQTIIGSHNLFMNTTHVAHDCVIGSHVIFASGAQAAGHVHIGDWAILSGFTLVHQFCKIGAHSFSGMGSAIGKDVPAYVMVTGSPAEAKNINVEGLRRRGFTKDDIALLTKAYKINTFHDVFLEDQL
;
A
#
# COMPACT_ATOMS: atom_id res chain seq x y z
N MET A 1 -24.03 11.82 -1.51
CA MET A 1 -24.16 13.24 -1.09
C MET A 1 -22.86 13.94 -1.42
N ILE A 2 -22.89 15.01 -2.21
CA ILE A 2 -21.70 15.79 -2.61
C ILE A 2 -21.81 17.18 -2.00
N HIS A 3 -20.79 17.62 -1.27
CA HIS A 3 -20.74 18.94 -0.67
C HIS A 3 -20.57 20.02 -1.77
N PRO A 4 -21.27 21.16 -1.71
CA PRO A 4 -21.24 22.18 -2.75
C PRO A 4 -19.86 22.86 -2.98
N THR A 5 -18.93 22.73 -2.04
CA THR A 5 -17.54 23.24 -2.22
C THR A 5 -16.59 22.20 -2.81
N ALA A 6 -17.05 20.99 -3.09
CA ALA A 6 -16.23 19.99 -3.78
C ALA A 6 -16.10 20.38 -5.26
N VAL A 7 -14.90 20.21 -5.81
CA VAL A 7 -14.59 20.41 -7.23
C VAL A 7 -14.45 19.05 -7.89
N ILE A 8 -15.29 18.79 -8.88
CA ILE A 8 -15.29 17.53 -9.63
C ILE A 8 -15.15 17.86 -11.11
N GLU A 9 -14.06 17.36 -11.73
CA GLU A 9 -13.81 17.57 -13.15
C GLU A 9 -14.85 16.82 -14.01
N ALA A 10 -15.21 17.41 -15.15
CA ALA A 10 -16.32 16.94 -16.00
C ALA A 10 -16.14 15.49 -16.51
N SER A 11 -14.92 14.99 -16.60
CA SER A 11 -14.62 13.63 -17.04
C SER A 11 -14.59 12.59 -15.91
N ALA A 12 -14.70 13.03 -14.65
CA ALA A 12 -14.73 12.11 -13.53
C ALA A 12 -16.06 11.33 -13.50
N LYS A 13 -15.96 10.03 -13.27
CA LYS A 13 -17.12 9.15 -13.10
C LYS A 13 -17.29 8.82 -11.63
N ILE A 14 -18.45 9.14 -11.08
CA ILE A 14 -18.78 8.94 -9.68
C ILE A 14 -19.86 7.88 -9.56
N GLY A 15 -19.59 6.84 -8.80
CA GLY A 15 -20.52 5.74 -8.55
C GLY A 15 -21.72 6.14 -7.68
N ASN A 16 -22.55 5.14 -7.37
CA ASN A 16 -23.74 5.33 -6.54
C ASN A 16 -23.39 5.51 -5.06
N ASN A 17 -24.23 6.23 -4.31
CA ASN A 17 -24.13 6.44 -2.86
C ASN A 17 -22.80 7.05 -2.36
N VAL A 18 -21.99 7.61 -3.25
CA VAL A 18 -20.72 8.24 -2.89
C VAL A 18 -20.98 9.48 -2.03
N LYS A 19 -20.17 9.63 -0.97
CA LYS A 19 -20.18 10.80 -0.11
C LYS A 19 -18.88 11.58 -0.33
N ILE A 20 -18.98 12.84 -0.72
CA ILE A 20 -17.84 13.74 -0.95
C ILE A 20 -17.97 14.94 -0.06
N GLY A 21 -17.04 15.08 0.89
CA GLY A 21 -16.98 16.15 1.87
C GLY A 21 -16.55 17.50 1.30
N PRO A 22 -16.45 18.53 2.14
CA PRO A 22 -16.10 19.88 1.71
C PRO A 22 -14.64 19.94 1.23
N PHE A 23 -14.41 20.81 0.23
CA PHE A 23 -13.11 21.13 -0.33
C PHE A 23 -12.34 19.92 -0.90
N CYS A 24 -13.05 18.86 -1.29
CA CYS A 24 -12.47 17.76 -2.04
C CYS A 24 -12.23 18.15 -3.50
N TYR A 25 -11.20 17.58 -4.11
CA TYR A 25 -10.92 17.70 -5.54
C TYR A 25 -10.89 16.31 -6.19
N ILE A 26 -11.72 16.11 -7.20
CA ILE A 26 -11.75 14.90 -8.03
C ILE A 26 -11.33 15.28 -9.44
N GLY A 27 -10.16 14.83 -9.84
CA GLY A 27 -9.51 15.23 -11.08
C GLY A 27 -10.01 14.52 -12.33
N HIS A 28 -9.48 14.96 -13.44
CA HIS A 28 -9.72 14.38 -14.76
C HIS A 28 -9.37 12.89 -14.81
N GLY A 29 -10.23 12.06 -15.43
CA GLY A 29 -9.99 10.62 -15.61
C GLY A 29 -10.04 9.79 -14.33
N VAL A 30 -10.67 10.29 -13.27
CA VAL A 30 -10.94 9.52 -12.05
C VAL A 30 -12.24 8.74 -12.24
N GLU A 31 -12.20 7.43 -11.94
CA GLU A 31 -13.39 6.58 -11.81
C GLU A 31 -13.48 6.13 -10.34
N LEU A 32 -14.54 6.53 -9.65
CA LEU A 32 -14.78 6.25 -8.24
C LEU A 32 -15.99 5.31 -8.10
N GLY A 33 -15.76 4.14 -7.54
CA GLY A 33 -16.78 3.10 -7.35
C GLY A 33 -17.83 3.49 -6.32
N ASP A 34 -18.87 2.66 -6.23
CA ASP A 34 -20.01 2.86 -5.35
C ASP A 34 -19.62 2.93 -3.86
N ASP A 35 -20.45 3.56 -3.05
CA ASP A 35 -20.35 3.60 -1.58
C ASP A 35 -19.02 4.18 -1.03
N CYS A 36 -18.22 4.84 -1.85
CA CYS A 36 -17.02 5.51 -1.39
C CYS A 36 -17.34 6.73 -0.52
N VAL A 37 -16.47 6.98 0.47
CA VAL A 37 -16.56 8.13 1.37
C VAL A 37 -15.27 8.93 1.32
N LEU A 38 -15.37 10.20 0.98
CA LEU A 38 -14.29 11.18 1.07
C LEU A 38 -14.63 12.19 2.16
N GLU A 39 -13.78 12.27 3.17
CA GLU A 39 -13.89 13.31 4.20
C GLU A 39 -13.52 14.70 3.61
N SER A 40 -13.23 15.69 4.40
CA SER A 40 -12.85 17.00 3.87
C SER A 40 -11.45 17.05 3.29
N HIS A 41 -11.20 17.92 2.29
CA HIS A 41 -9.86 18.21 1.75
C HIS A 41 -9.14 16.99 1.19
N VAL A 42 -9.85 16.04 0.63
CA VAL A 42 -9.28 14.90 -0.10
C VAL A 42 -9.03 15.30 -1.55
N ALA A 43 -7.84 15.00 -2.07
CA ALA A 43 -7.52 15.16 -3.48
C ALA A 43 -7.34 13.79 -4.14
N ILE A 44 -8.15 13.50 -5.17
CA ILE A 44 -7.97 12.33 -6.03
C ILE A 44 -7.67 12.83 -7.44
N LYS A 45 -6.52 12.43 -7.98
CA LYS A 45 -6.10 12.77 -9.34
C LYS A 45 -6.09 11.54 -10.23
N GLY A 46 -6.30 11.73 -11.49
CA GLY A 46 -6.34 10.67 -12.48
C GLY A 46 -5.23 10.72 -13.52
N PRO A 47 -5.18 9.70 -14.38
CA PRO A 47 -6.08 8.53 -14.43
C PRO A 47 -6.01 7.64 -13.21
N SER A 48 -7.15 7.39 -12.57
CA SER A 48 -7.24 6.51 -11.40
C SER A 48 -8.57 5.77 -11.38
N THR A 49 -8.53 4.46 -11.25
CA THR A 49 -9.72 3.61 -11.10
C THR A 49 -9.76 3.09 -9.67
N ILE A 50 -10.81 3.43 -8.95
CA ILE A 50 -10.98 3.13 -7.53
C ILE A 50 -12.24 2.30 -7.35
N GLY A 51 -12.11 1.14 -6.73
CA GLY A 51 -13.22 0.24 -6.43
C GLY A 51 -14.23 0.81 -5.43
N LYS A 52 -15.17 -0.02 -5.00
CA LYS A 52 -16.26 0.38 -4.12
C LYS A 52 -15.86 0.42 -2.65
N GLY A 53 -16.62 1.18 -1.85
CA GLY A 53 -16.55 1.17 -0.39
C GLY A 53 -15.24 1.68 0.19
N ASN A 54 -14.42 2.38 -0.58
CA ASN A 54 -13.18 2.97 -0.08
C ASN A 54 -13.45 4.21 0.77
N HIS A 55 -12.69 4.40 1.83
CA HIS A 55 -12.82 5.55 2.74
C HIS A 55 -11.53 6.36 2.79
N PHE A 56 -11.60 7.62 2.39
CA PHE A 56 -10.48 8.56 2.37
C PHE A 56 -10.67 9.63 3.42
N PHE A 57 -9.75 9.73 4.34
CA PHE A 57 -9.73 10.74 5.39
C PHE A 57 -9.08 12.04 4.90
N GLN A 58 -9.26 13.09 5.67
CA GLN A 58 -8.82 14.43 5.29
C GLN A 58 -7.33 14.51 4.96
N PHE A 59 -7.03 15.33 3.97
CA PHE A 59 -5.68 15.57 3.44
C PHE A 59 -5.03 14.35 2.75
N ALA A 60 -5.78 13.29 2.46
CA ALA A 60 -5.27 12.22 1.60
C ALA A 60 -5.06 12.74 0.17
N SER A 61 -3.91 12.42 -0.42
CA SER A 61 -3.51 12.77 -1.78
C SER A 61 -3.32 11.50 -2.60
N ILE A 62 -4.28 11.18 -3.44
CA ILE A 62 -4.39 9.89 -4.14
C ILE A 62 -4.27 10.09 -5.64
N GLY A 63 -3.43 9.30 -6.31
CA GLY A 63 -3.25 9.33 -7.75
C GLY A 63 -2.41 10.52 -8.25
N GLU A 64 -1.57 11.09 -7.39
CA GLU A 64 -0.68 12.17 -7.80
C GLU A 64 0.36 11.67 -8.82
N ALA A 65 0.89 12.57 -9.61
CA ALA A 65 1.95 12.27 -10.57
C ALA A 65 3.20 11.73 -9.87
N CYS A 66 3.92 10.83 -10.55
CA CYS A 66 5.17 10.30 -10.02
C CYS A 66 6.17 11.41 -9.68
N GLN A 67 6.88 11.25 -8.57
CA GLN A 67 7.92 12.20 -8.11
C GLN A 67 9.30 11.93 -8.71
N ASP A 68 9.48 10.85 -9.47
CA ASP A 68 10.77 10.58 -10.13
C ASP A 68 11.07 11.67 -11.15
N LYS A 69 12.30 12.19 -11.11
CA LYS A 69 12.77 13.24 -12.06
C LYS A 69 12.74 12.81 -13.52
N LYS A 70 12.67 11.53 -13.80
CA LYS A 70 12.56 10.96 -15.15
C LYS A 70 11.14 11.06 -15.70
N TYR A 71 10.12 11.19 -14.84
CA TYR A 71 8.73 11.31 -15.26
C TYR A 71 8.50 12.63 -15.99
N LYS A 72 7.93 12.59 -17.19
CA LYS A 72 7.69 13.75 -18.07
C LYS A 72 6.21 14.05 -18.33
N GLY A 73 5.32 13.50 -17.48
CA GLY A 73 3.88 13.65 -17.65
C GLY A 73 3.25 12.59 -18.54
N GLU A 74 3.90 11.44 -18.70
CA GLU A 74 3.37 10.33 -19.48
C GLU A 74 2.06 9.80 -18.88
N PRO A 75 1.16 9.22 -19.71
CA PRO A 75 -0.10 8.65 -19.23
C PRO A 75 0.18 7.38 -18.42
N THR A 76 -0.01 7.48 -17.12
CA THR A 76 0.15 6.38 -16.16
C THR A 76 -1.03 6.33 -15.21
N GLU A 77 -1.25 5.21 -14.57
CA GLU A 77 -2.49 4.92 -13.86
C GLU A 77 -2.27 4.52 -12.40
N LEU A 78 -3.34 4.68 -11.61
CA LEU A 78 -3.49 4.10 -10.29
C LEU A 78 -4.74 3.21 -10.27
N LEU A 79 -4.56 1.97 -9.83
CA LEU A 79 -5.67 1.02 -9.66
C LEU A 79 -5.81 0.68 -8.17
N ILE A 80 -6.98 0.91 -7.61
CA ILE A 80 -7.31 0.61 -6.21
C ILE A 80 -8.52 -0.32 -6.17
N GLY A 81 -8.41 -1.43 -5.46
CA GLY A 81 -9.52 -2.36 -5.22
C GLY A 81 -10.56 -1.81 -4.23
N ASP A 82 -11.28 -2.70 -3.59
CA ASP A 82 -12.44 -2.39 -2.76
C ASP A 82 -12.10 -2.25 -1.28
N TYR A 83 -12.93 -1.48 -0.54
CA TYR A 83 -12.96 -1.43 0.92
C TYR A 83 -11.62 -1.10 1.60
N ASN A 84 -10.79 -0.28 0.97
CA ASN A 84 -9.58 0.23 1.60
C ASN A 84 -9.89 1.47 2.47
N VAL A 85 -9.08 1.67 3.49
CA VAL A 85 -9.13 2.84 4.35
C VAL A 85 -7.81 3.60 4.25
N PHE A 86 -7.89 4.85 3.78
CA PHE A 86 -6.76 5.77 3.69
C PHE A 86 -6.93 6.87 4.72
N ARG A 87 -6.14 6.81 5.79
CA ARG A 87 -6.19 7.76 6.89
C ARG A 87 -5.51 9.08 6.52
N GLU A 88 -5.50 10.00 7.48
CA GLU A 88 -5.11 11.39 7.30
C GLU A 88 -3.72 11.56 6.69
N GLY A 89 -3.62 12.38 5.64
CA GLY A 89 -2.35 12.71 5.01
C GLY A 89 -1.66 11.56 4.28
N CYS A 90 -2.37 10.47 3.98
CA CYS A 90 -1.84 9.41 3.12
C CYS A 90 -1.56 9.94 1.72
N SER A 91 -0.49 9.44 1.08
CA SER A 91 -0.19 9.74 -0.30
C SER A 91 0.06 8.48 -1.13
N VAL A 92 -0.51 8.46 -2.34
CA VAL A 92 -0.35 7.36 -3.30
C VAL A 92 -0.10 7.94 -4.68
N HIS A 93 0.98 7.52 -5.34
CA HIS A 93 1.35 8.00 -6.66
C HIS A 93 1.02 6.99 -7.76
N ARG A 94 0.75 7.49 -8.96
CA ARG A 94 0.59 6.68 -10.19
C ARG A 94 1.90 6.03 -10.59
N GLY A 95 1.83 5.05 -11.48
CA GLY A 95 3.01 4.39 -12.04
C GLY A 95 3.86 5.25 -12.97
N THR A 96 4.86 4.62 -13.57
CA THR A 96 5.75 5.21 -14.59
C THR A 96 5.84 4.33 -15.82
N VAL A 97 6.18 4.92 -16.98
CA VAL A 97 6.38 4.18 -18.23
C VAL A 97 7.65 3.32 -18.23
N GLN A 98 8.51 3.48 -17.23
CA GLN A 98 9.70 2.66 -17.05
C GLN A 98 9.38 1.25 -16.53
N ASP A 99 8.18 1.03 -16.02
CA ASP A 99 7.64 -0.27 -15.61
C ASP A 99 6.31 -0.52 -16.31
N LYS A 100 5.27 -0.89 -15.59
CA LYS A 100 3.94 -1.24 -16.13
C LYS A 100 3.04 -0.05 -16.38
N GLY A 101 3.48 1.15 -16.05
CA GLY A 101 2.65 2.36 -16.12
C GLY A 101 1.59 2.44 -15.03
N GLN A 102 1.63 1.57 -14.04
CA GLN A 102 0.55 1.43 -13.06
C GLN A 102 1.08 1.22 -11.65
N THR A 103 0.46 1.88 -10.67
CA THR A 103 0.50 1.50 -9.26
C THR A 103 -0.77 0.74 -8.93
N ILE A 104 -0.66 -0.39 -8.25
CA ILE A 104 -1.80 -1.29 -7.99
C ILE A 104 -1.94 -1.51 -6.49
N ILE A 105 -3.13 -1.33 -5.95
CA ILE A 105 -3.49 -1.60 -4.56
C ILE A 105 -4.70 -2.54 -4.55
N GLY A 106 -4.59 -3.66 -3.85
CA GLY A 106 -5.65 -4.63 -3.67
C GLY A 106 -6.80 -4.11 -2.79
N SER A 107 -7.45 -4.98 -2.07
CA SER A 107 -8.67 -4.69 -1.31
C SER A 107 -8.47 -4.87 0.20
N HIS A 108 -9.36 -4.24 1.00
CA HIS A 108 -9.40 -4.39 2.46
C HIS A 108 -8.11 -3.96 3.18
N ASN A 109 -7.36 -3.02 2.62
CA ASN A 109 -6.13 -2.52 3.21
C ASN A 109 -6.42 -1.35 4.18
N LEU A 110 -5.52 -1.19 5.14
CA LEU A 110 -5.50 -0.04 6.05
C LEU A 110 -4.19 0.73 5.89
N PHE A 111 -4.29 1.94 5.41
CA PHE A 111 -3.20 2.92 5.37
C PHE A 111 -3.43 3.93 6.49
N MET A 112 -2.67 3.81 7.59
CA MET A 112 -2.77 4.75 8.71
C MET A 112 -2.19 6.11 8.31
N ASN A 113 -2.31 7.08 9.17
CA ASN A 113 -1.93 8.47 8.88
C ASN A 113 -0.49 8.62 8.37
N THR A 114 -0.30 9.55 7.46
CA THR A 114 1.00 9.94 6.87
C THR A 114 1.78 8.80 6.21
N THR A 115 1.09 7.75 5.74
CA THR A 115 1.71 6.69 4.96
C THR A 115 1.93 7.10 3.51
N HIS A 116 2.91 6.47 2.85
CA HIS A 116 3.22 6.74 1.46
C HIS A 116 3.37 5.45 0.65
N VAL A 117 2.74 5.44 -0.53
CA VAL A 117 2.95 4.42 -1.57
C VAL A 117 3.45 5.14 -2.83
N ALA A 118 4.71 4.90 -3.18
CA ALA A 118 5.32 5.47 -4.36
C ALA A 118 4.83 4.77 -5.65
N HIS A 119 5.33 5.26 -6.78
CA HIS A 119 5.00 4.79 -8.12
C HIS A 119 5.35 3.31 -8.34
N ASP A 120 4.61 2.65 -9.22
CA ASP A 120 4.84 1.28 -9.68
C ASP A 120 4.81 0.20 -8.56
N CYS A 121 4.32 0.57 -7.36
CA CYS A 121 4.10 -0.39 -6.30
C CYS A 121 2.95 -1.34 -6.62
N VAL A 122 3.08 -2.59 -6.15
CA VAL A 122 2.00 -3.58 -6.17
C VAL A 122 1.72 -4.02 -4.73
N ILE A 123 0.59 -3.59 -4.20
CA ILE A 123 0.15 -3.87 -2.83
C ILE A 123 -0.99 -4.88 -2.89
N GLY A 124 -0.86 -5.98 -2.19
CA GLY A 124 -1.89 -7.02 -2.07
C GLY A 124 -3.12 -6.57 -1.28
N SER A 125 -3.84 -7.53 -0.76
CA SER A 125 -5.06 -7.31 0.03
C SER A 125 -4.81 -7.56 1.53
N HIS A 126 -5.64 -6.94 2.38
CA HIS A 126 -5.55 -7.06 3.84
C HIS A 126 -4.21 -6.58 4.43
N VAL A 127 -3.50 -5.73 3.71
CA VAL A 127 -2.22 -5.16 4.14
C VAL A 127 -2.45 -4.00 5.10
N ILE A 128 -1.57 -3.86 6.10
CA ILE A 128 -1.59 -2.72 7.03
C ILE A 128 -0.29 -1.94 6.89
N PHE A 129 -0.42 -0.67 6.53
CA PHE A 129 0.61 0.33 6.71
C PHE A 129 0.30 1.11 7.98
N ALA A 130 1.06 0.88 9.04
CA ALA A 130 0.91 1.68 10.26
C ALA A 130 1.48 3.09 10.05
N SER A 131 1.19 3.99 10.98
CA SER A 131 1.52 5.43 10.86
C SER A 131 2.94 5.69 10.40
N GLY A 132 3.09 6.52 9.37
CA GLY A 132 4.38 6.90 8.81
C GLY A 132 5.13 5.81 8.04
N ALA A 133 4.55 4.63 7.83
CA ALA A 133 5.16 3.59 7.00
C ALA A 133 5.19 4.02 5.52
N GLN A 134 6.29 3.71 4.82
CA GLN A 134 6.49 4.16 3.44
C GLN A 134 7.06 3.05 2.57
N ALA A 135 6.54 2.92 1.37
CA ALA A 135 7.06 2.07 0.31
C ALA A 135 7.61 2.95 -0.82
N ALA A 136 8.89 2.80 -1.13
CA ALA A 136 9.52 3.43 -2.28
C ALA A 136 9.05 2.80 -3.60
N GLY A 137 9.48 3.33 -4.74
CA GLY A 137 9.03 2.86 -6.05
C GLY A 137 9.29 1.37 -6.31
N HIS A 138 8.40 0.73 -7.08
CA HIS A 138 8.51 -0.66 -7.51
C HIS A 138 8.45 -1.70 -6.39
N VAL A 139 8.01 -1.35 -5.18
CA VAL A 139 7.87 -2.29 -4.06
C VAL A 139 6.65 -3.18 -4.28
N HIS A 140 6.82 -4.48 -4.03
CA HIS A 140 5.73 -5.45 -4.03
C HIS A 140 5.45 -5.90 -2.59
N ILE A 141 4.20 -5.86 -2.15
CA ILE A 141 3.79 -6.30 -0.82
C ILE A 141 2.67 -7.33 -0.95
N GLY A 142 2.93 -8.53 -0.44
CA GLY A 142 1.97 -9.63 -0.45
C GLY A 142 0.85 -9.45 0.56
N ASP A 143 -0.21 -10.23 0.38
CA ASP A 143 -1.41 -10.19 1.21
C ASP A 143 -1.10 -10.35 2.70
N TRP A 144 -1.87 -9.66 3.54
CA TRP A 144 -1.79 -9.77 4.99
C TRP A 144 -0.45 -9.31 5.60
N ALA A 145 0.43 -8.69 4.83
CA ALA A 145 1.65 -8.11 5.39
C ALA A 145 1.33 -6.89 6.27
N ILE A 146 2.13 -6.70 7.31
CA ILE A 146 2.00 -5.55 8.22
C ILE A 146 3.32 -4.80 8.26
N LEU A 147 3.31 -3.57 7.78
CA LEU A 147 4.38 -2.61 7.98
C LEU A 147 4.07 -1.79 9.23
N SER A 148 4.80 -2.01 10.31
CA SER A 148 4.62 -1.25 11.56
C SER A 148 5.06 0.20 11.40
N GLY A 149 4.74 1.02 12.39
CA GLY A 149 4.97 2.47 12.34
C GLY A 149 6.40 2.84 11.93
N PHE A 150 6.52 3.80 11.03
CA PHE A 150 7.78 4.30 10.48
C PHE A 150 8.66 3.22 9.83
N THR A 151 8.07 2.15 9.31
CA THR A 151 8.78 1.21 8.46
C THR A 151 9.06 1.86 7.12
N LEU A 152 10.31 1.79 6.65
CA LEU A 152 10.76 2.28 5.35
C LEU A 152 11.15 1.08 4.49
N VAL A 153 10.56 0.97 3.31
CA VAL A 153 10.87 -0.10 2.35
C VAL A 153 11.59 0.50 1.15
N HIS A 154 12.82 0.03 0.90
CA HIS A 154 13.64 0.47 -0.23
C HIS A 154 13.01 0.02 -1.55
N GLN A 155 13.27 0.79 -2.61
CA GLN A 155 12.78 0.49 -3.96
C GLN A 155 13.12 -0.94 -4.41
N PHE A 156 12.22 -1.53 -5.19
CA PHE A 156 12.30 -2.89 -5.76
C PHE A 156 12.18 -4.04 -4.76
N CYS A 157 12.15 -3.80 -3.45
CA CYS A 157 11.99 -4.87 -2.47
C CYS A 157 10.63 -5.57 -2.61
N LYS A 158 10.64 -6.88 -2.37
CA LYS A 158 9.45 -7.72 -2.29
C LYS A 158 9.20 -8.13 -0.84
N ILE A 159 8.04 -7.82 -0.33
CA ILE A 159 7.61 -8.14 1.03
C ILE A 159 6.58 -9.26 0.95
N GLY A 160 6.93 -10.43 1.41
CA GLY A 160 6.10 -11.63 1.29
C GLY A 160 4.81 -11.55 2.12
N ALA A 161 3.83 -12.35 1.74
CA ALA A 161 2.53 -12.42 2.41
C ALA A 161 2.67 -12.79 3.89
N HIS A 162 1.77 -12.29 4.73
CA HIS A 162 1.74 -12.52 6.18
C HIS A 162 3.00 -12.08 6.94
N SER A 163 3.95 -11.39 6.30
CA SER A 163 5.14 -10.87 6.96
C SER A 163 4.81 -9.73 7.93
N PHE A 164 5.76 -9.38 8.78
CA PHE A 164 5.61 -8.32 9.75
C PHE A 164 6.94 -7.57 9.91
N SER A 165 6.90 -6.25 9.83
CA SER A 165 8.06 -5.43 10.21
C SER A 165 7.88 -4.83 11.60
N GLY A 166 8.94 -4.84 12.40
CA GLY A 166 8.95 -4.08 13.66
C GLY A 166 8.92 -2.57 13.40
N MET A 167 8.51 -1.79 14.41
CA MET A 167 8.48 -0.33 14.30
C MET A 167 9.87 0.25 14.02
N GLY A 168 9.94 1.24 13.12
CA GLY A 168 11.19 1.90 12.72
C GLY A 168 12.13 1.04 11.88
N SER A 169 11.64 -0.05 11.29
CA SER A 169 12.48 -0.91 10.43
C SER A 169 12.84 -0.23 9.12
N ALA A 170 14.12 -0.36 8.71
CA ALA A 170 14.59 0.03 7.39
C ALA A 170 14.87 -1.23 6.55
N ILE A 171 13.94 -1.56 5.65
CA ILE A 171 13.98 -2.78 4.83
C ILE A 171 14.67 -2.46 3.52
N GLY A 172 15.88 -2.99 3.32
CA GLY A 172 16.68 -2.81 2.12
C GLY A 172 16.80 -4.05 1.25
N LYS A 173 16.12 -5.15 1.59
CA LYS A 173 16.16 -6.43 0.89
C LYS A 173 14.78 -7.09 0.93
N ASP A 174 14.57 -8.10 0.10
CA ASP A 174 13.34 -8.87 0.11
C ASP A 174 13.07 -9.53 1.48
N VAL A 175 11.81 -9.57 1.87
CA VAL A 175 11.34 -10.23 3.09
C VAL A 175 10.48 -11.42 2.69
N PRO A 176 10.88 -12.66 3.00
CA PRO A 176 10.09 -13.83 2.69
C PRO A 176 8.71 -13.81 3.36
N ALA A 177 7.75 -14.53 2.78
CA ALA A 177 6.42 -14.69 3.39
C ALA A 177 6.53 -15.22 4.84
N TYR A 178 5.63 -14.78 5.70
CA TYR A 178 5.51 -15.17 7.11
C TYR A 178 6.64 -14.67 8.04
N VAL A 179 7.68 -14.05 7.52
CA VAL A 179 8.85 -13.62 8.30
C VAL A 179 8.58 -12.31 9.04
N MET A 180 9.10 -12.22 10.25
CA MET A 180 9.18 -10.99 11.03
C MET A 180 10.59 -10.41 10.91
N VAL A 181 10.69 -9.14 10.50
CA VAL A 181 11.93 -8.39 10.42
C VAL A 181 11.89 -7.19 11.35
N THR A 182 13.05 -6.75 11.86
CA THR A 182 13.15 -5.52 12.67
C THR A 182 14.55 -4.93 12.62
N GLY A 183 14.67 -3.63 12.87
CA GLY A 183 15.93 -2.93 12.94
C GLY A 183 16.22 -2.04 11.74
N SER A 184 17.35 -1.34 11.78
CA SER A 184 17.87 -0.49 10.72
C SER A 184 19.39 -0.71 10.58
N PRO A 185 19.84 -1.50 9.59
CA PRO A 185 19.04 -2.23 8.60
C PRO A 185 18.16 -3.31 9.23
N ALA A 186 17.04 -3.64 8.55
CA ALA A 186 16.13 -4.67 9.02
C ALA A 186 16.71 -6.07 8.83
N GLU A 187 16.58 -6.88 9.87
CA GLU A 187 17.03 -8.28 9.89
C GLU A 187 15.88 -9.21 10.26
N ALA A 188 15.89 -10.42 9.68
CA ALA A 188 14.94 -11.46 10.04
C ALA A 188 15.16 -11.91 11.50
N LYS A 189 14.09 -12.00 12.27
CA LYS A 189 14.13 -12.42 13.69
C LYS A 189 13.41 -13.74 13.93
N ASN A 190 12.26 -13.94 13.30
CA ASN A 190 11.44 -15.15 13.45
C ASN A 190 10.35 -15.14 12.39
N ILE A 191 9.47 -16.14 12.39
CA ILE A 191 8.19 -16.04 11.69
C ILE A 191 7.19 -15.23 12.51
N ASN A 192 6.20 -14.66 11.84
CA ASN A 192 5.13 -13.84 12.43
C ASN A 192 4.07 -14.72 13.15
N VAL A 193 4.49 -15.45 14.20
CA VAL A 193 3.65 -16.42 14.91
C VAL A 193 2.33 -15.82 15.36
N GLU A 194 2.36 -14.63 15.96
CA GLU A 194 1.15 -14.00 16.48
C GLU A 194 0.18 -13.58 15.37
N GLY A 195 0.69 -13.02 14.27
CA GLY A 195 -0.13 -12.68 13.11
C GLY A 195 -0.77 -13.91 12.48
N LEU A 196 -0.04 -15.00 12.37
CA LEU A 196 -0.55 -16.27 11.83
C LEU A 196 -1.65 -16.86 12.73
N ARG A 197 -1.44 -16.86 14.05
CA ARG A 197 -2.44 -17.33 15.03
C ARG A 197 -3.73 -16.52 14.94
N ARG A 198 -3.67 -15.20 14.88
CA ARG A 198 -4.84 -14.32 14.72
C ARG A 198 -5.61 -14.55 13.42
N ARG A 199 -4.96 -15.08 12.40
CA ARG A 199 -5.55 -15.42 11.09
C ARG A 199 -6.00 -16.87 10.99
N GLY A 200 -6.00 -17.62 12.10
CA GLY A 200 -6.53 -18.99 12.17
C GLY A 200 -5.58 -20.10 11.73
N PHE A 201 -4.28 -19.82 11.53
CA PHE A 201 -3.31 -20.88 11.30
C PHE A 201 -3.21 -21.79 12.53
N THR A 202 -3.20 -23.10 12.30
CA THR A 202 -3.11 -24.08 13.38
C THR A 202 -1.73 -24.08 14.03
N LYS A 203 -1.62 -24.69 15.21
CA LYS A 203 -0.31 -24.87 15.86
C LYS A 203 0.64 -25.69 14.99
N ASP A 204 0.11 -26.69 14.29
CA ASP A 204 0.89 -27.57 13.43
C ASP A 204 1.40 -26.83 12.18
N ASP A 205 0.57 -25.99 11.54
CA ASP A 205 0.98 -25.13 10.44
C ASP A 205 2.15 -24.21 10.87
N ILE A 206 1.98 -23.56 12.02
CA ILE A 206 3.00 -22.65 12.55
C ILE A 206 4.30 -23.39 12.89
N ALA A 207 4.20 -24.60 13.46
CA ALA A 207 5.37 -25.44 13.75
C ALA A 207 6.08 -25.86 12.46
N LEU A 208 5.33 -26.24 11.42
CA LEU A 208 5.87 -26.60 10.11
C LEU A 208 6.60 -25.43 9.45
N LEU A 209 5.96 -24.25 9.42
CA LEU A 209 6.59 -23.02 8.92
C LEU A 209 7.88 -22.69 9.69
N THR A 210 7.84 -22.75 11.01
CA THR A 210 9.01 -22.50 11.87
C THR A 210 10.16 -23.45 11.53
N LYS A 211 9.84 -24.75 11.31
CA LYS A 211 10.84 -25.74 10.93
C LYS A 211 11.42 -25.45 9.55
N ALA A 212 10.57 -25.13 8.57
CA ALA A 212 11.02 -24.80 7.21
C ALA A 212 12.03 -23.64 7.19
N TYR A 213 11.74 -22.57 7.94
CA TYR A 213 12.61 -21.41 8.01
C TYR A 213 13.91 -21.65 8.82
N LYS A 214 13.90 -22.55 9.79
CA LYS A 214 15.13 -22.94 10.51
C LYS A 214 16.07 -23.81 9.68
N ILE A 215 15.55 -24.59 8.75
CA ILE A 215 16.36 -25.44 7.86
C ILE A 215 17.02 -24.58 6.77
N ASN A 216 16.29 -23.61 6.23
CA ASN A 216 16.85 -22.59 5.34
C ASN A 216 17.40 -21.48 6.23
N THR A 217 18.63 -21.60 6.67
CA THR A 217 19.31 -20.64 7.55
C THR A 217 18.95 -19.22 7.19
N PHE A 218 18.39 -18.47 8.14
CA PHE A 218 18.02 -17.04 7.98
C PHE A 218 19.19 -16.17 7.45
N HIS A 219 20.38 -16.70 7.37
CA HIS A 219 21.57 -16.05 6.81
C HIS A 219 21.63 -16.09 5.28
N ASP A 220 21.10 -17.13 4.60
CA ASP A 220 21.28 -17.30 3.16
C ASP A 220 20.18 -16.62 2.33
N VAL A 221 18.99 -16.42 2.87
CA VAL A 221 17.85 -15.80 2.15
C VAL A 221 18.06 -14.31 1.85
N PHE A 222 19.02 -13.67 2.49
CA PHE A 222 19.36 -12.26 2.25
C PHE A 222 20.57 -12.05 1.33
N LEU A 223 21.20 -13.11 0.81
CA LEU A 223 22.50 -12.99 0.15
C LEU A 223 22.54 -13.25 -1.36
N GLU A 224 21.53 -13.87 -1.96
CA GLU A 224 21.58 -14.19 -3.39
C GLU A 224 20.36 -13.59 -4.09
N ASP A 225 20.54 -12.53 -4.78
CA ASP A 225 19.89 -12.05 -6.00
C ASP A 225 19.90 -10.53 -6.09
N GLN A 226 21.08 -9.96 -6.21
CA GLN A 226 21.24 -8.64 -6.81
C GLN A 226 22.68 -8.53 -7.36
N LEU A 227 22.92 -9.08 -8.54
CA LEU A 227 23.95 -8.63 -9.49
C LEU A 227 23.30 -8.37 -10.84
#